data_ec2ab7265b54588bd7dd94f3f19bd510
#
_entry.id   ec2ab7265b54588bd7dd94f3f19bd510
#
_cell.length_a   1.000
_cell.length_b   1.000
_cell.length_c   1.000
_cell.angle_alpha   90.00
_cell.angle_beta   90.00
_cell.angle_gamma   90.00
#
_symmetry.space_group_name_H-M   'P 1'
#
loop_
_entity.id
_entity.type
_entity.pdbx_description
1 polymer ?
#
loop_
_entity_poly.entity_id
_entity_poly.type
_entity_poly.pdbx_seq_one_letter_code
_entity_poly.pdbx_strand_id
1 'polypeptide(L)'
;MIIRIRNMEECIKIFKALSDVKRLKIVWLLTSIDQKICVSEIVEVLGEHQYNVSRHLKILKNAKLIEENRDGKWVYYYLTPISDQFRYFIQEAVKAIPATQMNNEIQKCKSLLDKRIN
;
A
#
# COMPACT_ATOMS: atom_id res chain seq x y z
N MET A 1 4.45 -15.90 11.07
CA MET A 1 5.89 -15.70 10.90
C MET A 1 6.24 -14.24 11.13
N ILE A 2 7.25 -13.97 11.95
CA ILE A 2 7.69 -12.60 12.18
C ILE A 2 8.70 -12.22 11.11
N ILE A 3 8.42 -11.11 10.41
CA ILE A 3 9.31 -10.55 9.39
C ILE A 3 10.13 -9.45 10.04
N ARG A 4 11.45 -9.61 10.04
CA ARG A 4 12.36 -8.63 10.64
C ARG A 4 13.41 -8.18 9.65
N ILE A 5 13.83 -6.92 9.78
CA ILE A 5 14.98 -6.40 9.04
C ILE A 5 16.24 -7.08 9.57
N ARG A 6 17.01 -7.64 8.66
CA ARG A 6 18.25 -8.36 9.00
C ARG A 6 19.50 -7.65 8.56
N ASN A 7 19.41 -6.84 7.52
CA ASN A 7 20.59 -6.22 6.92
C ASN A 7 20.22 -4.95 6.16
N MET A 8 21.25 -4.23 5.73
CA MET A 8 21.08 -2.98 5.01
C MET A 8 20.40 -3.17 3.64
N GLU A 9 20.62 -4.32 3.00
CA GLU A 9 20.01 -4.60 1.69
C GLU A 9 18.49 -4.60 1.78
N GLU A 10 17.93 -5.17 2.85
CA GLU A 10 16.48 -5.16 3.06
C GLU A 10 15.97 -3.73 3.26
N CYS A 11 16.71 -2.91 3.99
CA CYS A 11 16.37 -1.50 4.18
C CYS A 11 16.38 -0.74 2.86
N ILE A 12 17.41 -0.95 2.04
CA ILE A 12 17.52 -0.32 0.72
C ILE A 12 16.34 -0.73 -0.16
N LYS A 13 15.97 -2.00 -0.12
CA LYS A 13 14.84 -2.51 -0.91
C LYS A 13 13.55 -1.79 -0.55
N ILE A 14 13.32 -1.53 0.73
CA ILE A 14 12.16 -0.79 1.20
C ILE A 14 12.21 0.65 0.70
N PHE A 15 13.34 1.34 0.87
CA PHE A 15 13.47 2.71 0.39
C PHE A 15 13.26 2.81 -1.13
N LYS A 16 13.82 1.88 -1.89
CA LYS A 16 13.62 1.86 -3.36
C LYS A 16 12.16 1.64 -3.72
N ALA A 17 11.49 0.73 -3.01
CA ALA A 17 10.08 0.47 -3.29
C ALA A 17 9.22 1.70 -3.06
N LEU A 18 9.57 2.54 -2.09
CA LEU A 18 8.83 3.76 -1.76
C LEU A 18 9.24 4.98 -2.60
N SER A 19 10.32 4.91 -3.35
CA SER A 19 10.83 6.05 -4.12
C SER A 19 10.16 6.19 -5.49
N ASP A 20 8.86 5.96 -5.54
CA ASP A 20 8.02 6.16 -6.73
C ASP A 20 6.68 6.73 -6.27
N VAL A 21 6.16 7.72 -7.00
CA VAL A 21 4.95 8.42 -6.61
C VAL A 21 3.76 7.48 -6.44
N LYS A 22 3.52 6.60 -7.41
CA LYS A 22 2.37 5.69 -7.37
C LYS A 22 2.49 4.69 -6.23
N ARG A 23 3.69 4.13 -6.03
CA ARG A 23 3.91 3.18 -4.94
C ARG A 23 3.76 3.84 -3.58
N LEU A 24 4.29 5.06 -3.43
CA LEU A 24 4.14 5.80 -2.18
C LEU A 24 2.66 6.08 -1.89
N LYS A 25 1.89 6.45 -2.91
CA LYS A 25 0.45 6.68 -2.76
C LYS A 25 -0.28 5.42 -2.34
N ILE A 26 0.07 4.27 -2.90
CA ILE A 26 -0.54 2.99 -2.51
C ILE A 26 -0.31 2.71 -1.02
N VAL A 27 0.94 2.82 -0.57
CA VAL A 27 1.27 2.56 0.84
C VAL A 27 0.57 3.58 1.75
N TRP A 28 0.55 4.86 1.34
CA TRP A 28 -0.14 5.89 2.09
C TRP A 28 -1.64 5.57 2.26
N LEU A 29 -2.29 5.15 1.18
CA LEU A 29 -3.70 4.77 1.22
C LEU A 29 -3.94 3.62 2.19
N LEU A 30 -3.14 2.57 2.10
CA LEU A 30 -3.29 1.41 2.98
C LEU A 30 -3.02 1.76 4.43
N THR A 31 -2.11 2.69 4.68
CA THR A 31 -1.80 3.18 6.03
C THR A 31 -2.95 3.99 6.62
N SER A 32 -3.55 4.85 5.79
CA SER A 32 -4.53 5.84 6.24
C SER A 32 -5.96 5.31 6.26
N ILE A 33 -6.29 4.39 5.37
CA ILE A 33 -7.64 3.84 5.26
C ILE A 33 -7.88 2.72 6.26
N ASP A 34 -6.83 2.00 6.65
CA ASP A 34 -6.91 0.89 7.62
C ASP A 34 -7.90 -0.20 7.19
N GLN A 35 -7.94 -0.47 5.89
CA GLN A 35 -8.74 -1.54 5.31
C GLN A 35 -7.96 -2.16 4.16
N LYS A 36 -8.25 -3.42 3.85
CA LYS A 36 -7.69 -4.05 2.66
C LYS A 36 -8.38 -3.49 1.41
N ILE A 37 -7.62 -3.31 0.34
CA ILE A 37 -8.09 -2.72 -0.91
C ILE A 37 -7.73 -3.66 -2.06
N CYS A 38 -8.66 -3.89 -2.98
CA CYS A 38 -8.39 -4.76 -4.12
C CYS A 38 -7.78 -3.98 -5.29
N VAL A 39 -7.19 -4.73 -6.24
CA VAL A 39 -6.50 -4.14 -7.40
C VAL A 39 -7.41 -3.19 -8.18
N SER A 40 -8.66 -3.60 -8.44
CA SER A 40 -9.58 -2.78 -9.23
C SER A 40 -9.86 -1.43 -8.56
N GLU A 41 -9.93 -1.42 -7.24
CA GLU A 41 -10.13 -0.18 -6.48
C GLU A 41 -8.90 0.72 -6.56
N ILE A 42 -7.71 0.14 -6.45
CA ILE A 42 -6.46 0.90 -6.55
C ILE A 42 -6.32 1.50 -7.96
N VAL A 43 -6.64 0.71 -8.98
CA VAL A 43 -6.64 1.18 -10.37
C VAL A 43 -7.54 2.43 -10.52
N GLU A 44 -8.74 2.36 -9.97
CA GLU A 44 -9.69 3.48 -10.08
C GLU A 44 -9.24 4.68 -9.28
N VAL A 45 -8.74 4.46 -8.05
CA VAL A 45 -8.27 5.56 -7.19
C VAL A 45 -7.09 6.29 -7.81
N LEU A 46 -6.12 5.57 -8.36
CA LEU A 46 -4.92 6.18 -8.93
C LEU A 46 -5.09 6.66 -10.37
N GLY A 47 -6.16 6.21 -11.06
CA GLY A 47 -6.33 6.52 -12.48
C GLY A 47 -5.22 5.93 -13.33
N GLU A 48 -4.76 4.73 -13.00
CA GLU A 48 -3.64 4.08 -13.65
C GLU A 48 -4.07 2.74 -14.24
N HIS A 49 -3.38 2.25 -15.28
CA HIS A 49 -3.70 0.95 -15.88
C HIS A 49 -3.42 -0.19 -14.92
N GLN A 50 -4.27 -1.22 -14.98
CA GLN A 50 -4.13 -2.38 -14.11
C GLN A 50 -2.75 -3.04 -14.22
N TYR A 51 -2.19 -3.11 -15.42
CA TYR A 51 -0.86 -3.69 -15.61
C TYR A 51 0.20 -2.96 -14.77
N ASN A 52 0.18 -1.63 -14.79
CA ASN A 52 1.13 -0.83 -14.02
C ASN A 52 0.89 -0.96 -12.53
N VAL A 53 -0.37 -0.93 -12.10
CA VAL A 53 -0.72 -1.09 -10.68
C VAL A 53 -0.26 -2.46 -10.18
N SER A 54 -0.52 -3.52 -10.94
CA SER A 54 -0.10 -4.87 -10.56
C SER A 54 1.41 -4.97 -10.41
N ARG A 55 2.16 -4.29 -11.29
CA ARG A 55 3.62 -4.26 -11.23
C ARG A 55 4.11 -3.52 -9.99
N HIS A 56 3.49 -2.39 -9.66
CA HIS A 56 3.79 -1.64 -8.44
C HIS A 56 3.52 -2.47 -7.19
N LEU A 57 2.37 -3.15 -7.16
CA LEU A 57 2.00 -4.00 -6.04
C LEU A 57 3.00 -5.15 -5.85
N LYS A 58 3.48 -5.72 -6.93
CA LYS A 58 4.49 -6.78 -6.88
C LYS A 58 5.81 -6.27 -6.26
N ILE A 59 6.24 -5.08 -6.65
CA ILE A 59 7.45 -4.48 -6.09
C ILE A 59 7.28 -4.24 -4.58
N LEU A 60 6.14 -3.70 -4.17
CA LEU A 60 5.85 -3.46 -2.76
C LEU A 60 5.77 -4.76 -1.96
N LYS A 61 5.16 -5.79 -2.53
CA LYS A 61 5.07 -7.10 -1.91
C LYS A 61 6.45 -7.75 -1.76
N ASN A 62 7.28 -7.65 -2.79
CA ASN A 62 8.64 -8.18 -2.73
C ASN A 62 9.51 -7.48 -1.68
N ALA A 63 9.24 -6.20 -1.40
CA ALA A 63 9.89 -5.46 -0.33
C ALA A 63 9.27 -5.76 1.04
N LYS A 64 8.24 -6.58 1.09
CA LYS A 64 7.51 -6.98 2.30
C LYS A 64 6.87 -5.80 3.03
N LEU A 65 6.43 -4.82 2.27
CA LEU A 65 5.68 -3.68 2.78
C LEU A 65 4.18 -3.98 2.80
N ILE A 66 3.72 -4.79 1.87
CA ILE A 66 2.32 -5.19 1.76
C ILE A 66 2.22 -6.70 1.58
N GLU A 67 1.04 -7.22 1.90
CA GLU A 67 0.68 -8.61 1.69
C GLU A 67 -0.62 -8.69 0.92
N GLU A 68 -0.90 -9.85 0.34
CA GLU A 68 -2.16 -10.06 -0.36
C GLU A 68 -2.98 -11.16 0.30
N ASN A 69 -4.28 -11.03 0.14
CA ASN A 69 -5.27 -12.00 0.62
C ASN A 69 -6.27 -12.24 -0.49
N ARG A 70 -6.39 -13.50 -0.91
CA ARG A 70 -7.32 -13.87 -1.97
C ARG A 70 -8.65 -14.33 -1.34
N ASP A 71 -9.73 -13.72 -1.81
CA ASP A 71 -11.10 -14.07 -1.39
C ASP A 71 -11.91 -14.34 -2.67
N GLY A 72 -12.05 -15.61 -3.02
CA GLY A 72 -12.67 -16.02 -4.27
C GLY A 72 -11.87 -15.49 -5.47
N LYS A 73 -12.54 -14.71 -6.33
CA LYS A 73 -11.90 -14.09 -7.49
C LYS A 73 -11.23 -12.75 -7.18
N TRP A 74 -11.40 -12.24 -5.96
CA TRP A 74 -10.86 -10.95 -5.56
C TRP A 74 -9.52 -11.12 -4.87
N VAL A 75 -8.58 -10.21 -5.14
CA VAL A 75 -7.29 -10.15 -4.47
C VAL A 75 -7.20 -8.81 -3.75
N TYR A 76 -7.10 -8.87 -2.43
CA TYR A 76 -6.99 -7.68 -1.58
C TYR A 76 -5.57 -7.51 -1.11
N TYR A 77 -5.18 -6.25 -0.91
CA TYR A 77 -3.87 -5.88 -0.40
C TYR A 77 -4.00 -5.14 0.91
N TYR A 78 -3.04 -5.35 1.80
CA TYR A 78 -3.01 -4.71 3.11
C TYR A 78 -1.55 -4.57 3.55
N LEU A 79 -1.32 -3.71 4.56
CA LEU A 79 0.03 -3.49 5.06
C LEU A 79 0.54 -4.73 5.80
N THR A 80 1.81 -5.06 5.58
CA THR A 80 2.47 -6.10 6.35
C THR A 80 2.45 -5.71 7.83
N PRO A 81 2.07 -6.64 8.73
CA PRO A 81 2.09 -6.32 10.17
C PRO A 81 3.48 -5.86 10.62
N ILE A 82 3.50 -4.87 11.49
CA ILE A 82 4.76 -4.31 12.02
C ILE A 82 5.43 -5.36 12.90
N SER A 83 6.69 -5.69 12.58
CA SER A 83 7.45 -6.70 13.30
C SER A 83 8.81 -6.18 13.80
N ASP A 84 9.19 -4.96 13.43
CA ASP A 84 10.45 -4.36 13.84
C ASP A 84 10.36 -2.83 13.84
N GLN A 85 11.35 -2.20 14.47
CA GLN A 85 11.39 -0.73 14.59
C GLN A 85 11.54 -0.05 13.24
N PHE A 86 12.30 -0.63 12.32
CA PHE A 86 12.53 -0.02 11.02
C PHE A 86 11.21 0.16 10.29
N ARG A 87 10.41 -0.89 10.20
CA ARG A 87 9.11 -0.82 9.52
C ARG A 87 8.14 0.10 10.27
N TYR A 88 8.21 0.12 11.60
CA TYR A 88 7.39 1.03 12.38
C TYR A 88 7.68 2.49 11.99
N PHE A 89 8.96 2.88 11.96
CA PHE A 89 9.31 4.24 11.60
C PHE A 89 9.03 4.56 10.14
N ILE A 90 9.18 3.61 9.25
CA ILE A 90 8.80 3.79 7.84
C ILE A 90 7.30 4.09 7.74
N GLN A 91 6.45 3.33 8.41
CA GLN A 91 5.01 3.57 8.40
C GLN A 91 4.66 4.93 9.01
N GLU A 92 5.32 5.29 10.11
CA GLU A 92 5.10 6.60 10.73
C GLU A 92 5.52 7.74 9.79
N ALA A 93 6.62 7.56 9.07
CA ALA A 93 7.07 8.55 8.09
C ALA A 93 6.05 8.72 6.97
N VAL A 94 5.49 7.61 6.46
CA VAL A 94 4.47 7.67 5.41
C VAL A 94 3.22 8.36 5.91
N LYS A 95 2.78 8.05 7.14
CA LYS A 95 1.62 8.71 7.75
C LYS A 95 1.80 10.22 7.88
N ALA A 96 3.04 10.68 8.03
CA ALA A 96 3.34 12.10 8.19
C ALA A 96 3.19 12.89 6.89
N ILE A 97 3.05 12.23 5.76
CA ILE A 97 2.79 12.91 4.49
C ILE A 97 1.41 13.58 4.58
N PRO A 98 1.32 14.89 4.31
CA PRO A 98 0.06 15.61 4.48
C PRO A 98 -1.07 15.03 3.61
N ALA A 99 -2.23 14.83 4.22
CA ALA A 99 -3.41 14.32 3.52
C ALA A 99 -3.84 15.23 2.37
N THR A 100 -3.49 16.51 2.42
CA THR A 100 -3.81 17.47 1.35
C THR A 100 -3.19 17.08 0.00
N GLN A 101 -2.14 16.27 0.01
CA GLN A 101 -1.52 15.79 -1.22
C GLN A 101 -2.31 14.63 -1.85
N MET A 102 -3.33 14.12 -1.15
CA MET A 102 -4.06 12.91 -1.55
C MET A 102 -5.59 13.11 -1.53
N ASN A 103 -6.07 14.35 -1.56
CA ASN A 103 -7.49 14.62 -1.41
C ASN A 103 -8.37 13.89 -2.42
N ASN A 104 -7.99 13.89 -3.70
CA ASN A 104 -8.78 13.22 -4.73
C ASN A 104 -8.78 11.70 -4.52
N GLU A 105 -7.62 11.15 -4.21
CA GLU A 105 -7.47 9.71 -3.99
C GLU A 105 -8.28 9.25 -2.77
N ILE A 106 -8.25 10.04 -1.70
CA ILE A 106 -9.02 9.73 -0.48
C ILE A 106 -10.52 9.70 -0.79
N GLN A 107 -11.03 10.70 -1.50
CA GLN A 107 -12.44 10.79 -1.84
C GLN A 107 -12.88 9.60 -2.70
N LYS A 108 -12.11 9.28 -3.72
CA LYS A 108 -12.39 8.13 -4.58
C LYS A 108 -12.38 6.83 -3.78
N CYS A 109 -11.39 6.65 -2.92
CA CYS A 109 -11.26 5.45 -2.12
C CYS A 109 -12.45 5.28 -1.17
N LYS A 110 -12.84 6.32 -0.47
CA LYS A 110 -13.99 6.29 0.43
C LYS A 110 -15.27 5.94 -0.31
N SER A 111 -15.47 6.53 -1.48
CA SER A 111 -16.64 6.26 -2.31
C SER A 111 -16.70 4.79 -2.72
N LEU A 112 -15.57 4.21 -3.10
CA LEU A 112 -15.52 2.80 -3.48
C LEU A 112 -15.76 1.87 -2.31
N LEU A 113 -15.22 2.18 -1.14
CA LEU A 113 -15.42 1.38 0.06
C LEU A 113 -16.88 1.41 0.51
N ASP A 114 -17.54 2.56 0.41
CA ASP A 114 -18.96 2.67 0.72
C ASP A 114 -19.82 1.78 -0.17
N LYS A 115 -19.45 1.63 -1.43
CA LYS A 115 -20.18 0.77 -2.37
C LYS A 115 -20.11 -0.71 -2.01
N ARG A 116 -19.09 -1.13 -1.26
CA ARG A 116 -18.98 -2.53 -0.83
C ARG A 116 -20.07 -2.93 0.16
N ILE A 117 -20.57 -1.96 0.91
CA ILE A 117 -21.57 -2.21 1.97
C ILE A 117 -22.96 -2.38 1.35
N ASN A 118 -23.14 -1.85 0.17
CA ASN A 118 -24.39 -1.90 -0.56
C ASN A 118 -24.34 -2.97 -1.64
#